data_e108bd196a8f70fe7d4df429f37eb013
#
_entry.id   e108bd196a8f70fe7d4df429f37eb013
#
_cell.length_a   1.000
_cell.length_b   1.000
_cell.length_c   1.000
_cell.angle_alpha   90.00
_cell.angle_beta   90.00
_cell.angle_gamma   90.00
#
_symmetry.space_group_name_H-M   'P 1'
#
loop_
_entity.id
_entity.type
_entity.pdbx_description
1 polymer ?
#
loop_
_entity_poly.entity_id
_entity_poly.type
_entity_poly.pdbx_seq_one_letter_code
_entity_poly.pdbx_strand_id
1 'polypeptide(L)'
;MNMHEKLVAVNDGWVKQGIDNQIMDSGSRFYGGVADPDNGVAWPTHMGTPTFMAIWACSLVDESSNYYHDEQLLRRLELAAAFTVREQHEDGTISPGWTNMHSPPDTAFAVVGLAQLHELLVQHEWAELERVRADIRKFLERSVPALLTGGCHTPNHRWVLTAALAFLHRLTGNAELVARADQWLAEGMDCTEDGEWTERSNGIYNGVSDIMLFHAAELLGRPELLEPVRRNLRMMAYLIHPDGEVVTDYSGRQDFGQAFDMSGYTLASCLMAQRDQNALFAALAELGIAALNHPGPIPNNVLLGFLLHPELREPGVKSGSLPDHYRVVINGQFNRQHYLSQMESAGHGGRIYHSRLHPDFGAPVARQRDGETSVTVMTETNSFFALRHGAARLLGVQVSSSFDPGFIKMNHLEQLESGYVLTGTESKGYYGPIATDRLPEIASHSVSPWYLLPHQLREVTHLQQHDVRIELTETYDGWQLRVQCDKPDVLLTQISFVFGKEGQFAGGELAPAETGTQFWKAGTVKFTAGGDWIEMDGGAHEHWAKSIRGAAFPADCQTLVVNVLTPYDRTFHIRLSPSPSEGNGADGQ
;
A
#
# COMPACT_ATOMS: atom_id res chain seq x y z
N MET A 1 24.33 -13.81 -15.67
CA MET A 1 24.54 -12.74 -14.65
C MET A 1 24.03 -13.32 -13.34
N ASN A 2 24.86 -13.40 -12.34
CA ASN A 2 24.43 -13.85 -11.02
C ASN A 2 23.60 -12.75 -10.34
N MET A 3 22.96 -13.07 -9.21
CA MET A 3 22.06 -12.14 -8.51
C MET A 3 22.78 -10.84 -8.10
N HIS A 4 23.98 -10.96 -7.52
CA HIS A 4 24.77 -9.80 -7.10
C HIS A 4 25.14 -8.89 -8.29
N GLU A 5 25.61 -9.48 -9.40
CA GLU A 5 25.92 -8.72 -10.63
C GLU A 5 24.69 -7.95 -11.16
N LYS A 6 23.49 -8.55 -11.07
CA LYS A 6 22.24 -7.85 -11.43
C LYS A 6 22.00 -6.65 -10.52
N LEU A 7 22.14 -6.80 -9.20
CA LEU A 7 21.94 -5.71 -8.24
C LEU A 7 22.92 -4.56 -8.46
N VAL A 8 24.20 -4.89 -8.68
CA VAL A 8 25.23 -3.88 -9.01
C VAL A 8 24.89 -3.16 -10.31
N ALA A 9 24.48 -3.90 -11.36
CA ALA A 9 24.11 -3.28 -12.65
C ALA A 9 22.90 -2.36 -12.52
N VAL A 10 21.88 -2.74 -11.74
CA VAL A 10 20.72 -1.88 -11.45
C VAL A 10 21.17 -0.61 -10.71
N ASN A 11 21.99 -0.77 -9.67
CA ASN A 11 22.47 0.36 -8.87
C ASN A 11 23.34 1.32 -9.70
N ASP A 12 24.29 0.80 -10.48
CA ASP A 12 25.18 1.60 -11.35
C ASP A 12 24.38 2.36 -12.42
N GLY A 13 23.26 1.80 -12.91
CA GLY A 13 22.36 2.47 -13.82
C GLY A 13 21.79 3.78 -13.27
N TRP A 14 21.65 3.90 -11.96
CA TRP A 14 21.12 5.11 -11.29
C TRP A 14 22.20 6.11 -10.88
N VAL A 15 23.48 5.75 -10.88
CA VAL A 15 24.58 6.68 -10.52
C VAL A 15 24.53 7.94 -11.38
N LYS A 16 24.42 7.78 -12.70
CA LYS A 16 24.43 8.92 -13.63
C LYS A 16 23.25 9.86 -13.40
N GLN A 17 22.06 9.34 -13.13
CA GLN A 17 20.88 10.17 -12.85
C GLN A 17 21.10 11.07 -11.63
N GLY A 18 21.69 10.54 -10.57
CA GLY A 18 22.06 11.34 -9.41
C GLY A 18 23.09 12.41 -9.73
N ILE A 19 24.13 12.07 -10.52
CA ILE A 19 25.15 13.02 -10.97
C ILE A 19 24.54 14.17 -11.79
N ASP A 20 23.68 13.84 -12.74
CA ASP A 20 23.04 14.81 -13.65
C ASP A 20 22.10 15.77 -12.90
N ASN A 21 21.45 15.31 -11.82
CA ASN A 21 20.52 16.10 -11.01
C ASN A 21 21.19 16.74 -9.77
N GLN A 22 22.48 16.50 -9.49
CA GLN A 22 23.15 17.11 -8.36
C GLN A 22 23.41 18.59 -8.60
N ILE A 23 23.01 19.45 -7.67
CA ILE A 23 23.18 20.89 -7.76
C ILE A 23 24.63 21.25 -7.41
N MET A 24 25.39 21.68 -8.43
CA MET A 24 26.83 22.01 -8.33
C MET A 24 27.12 23.50 -8.27
N ASP A 25 26.10 24.35 -8.35
CA ASP A 25 26.25 25.81 -8.15
C ASP A 25 26.45 26.07 -6.65
N SER A 26 27.64 26.53 -6.29
CA SER A 26 28.00 26.87 -4.90
C SER A 26 27.23 28.06 -4.33
N GLY A 27 26.58 28.87 -5.17
CA GLY A 27 25.68 29.94 -4.76
C GLY A 27 24.25 29.47 -4.46
N SER A 28 23.91 28.26 -4.84
CA SER A 28 22.58 27.68 -4.56
C SER A 28 22.45 27.28 -3.10
N ARG A 29 21.28 27.54 -2.51
CA ARG A 29 20.92 27.00 -1.18
C ARG A 29 20.94 25.47 -1.14
N PHE A 30 20.76 24.81 -2.27
CA PHE A 30 20.74 23.36 -2.41
C PHE A 30 22.07 22.77 -2.88
N TYR A 31 23.17 23.53 -2.83
CA TYR A 31 24.48 23.06 -3.25
C TYR A 31 24.86 21.71 -2.65
N GLY A 32 25.21 20.75 -3.50
CA GLY A 32 25.56 19.38 -3.13
C GLY A 32 24.38 18.39 -3.04
N GLY A 33 23.14 18.89 -2.93
CA GLY A 33 21.95 18.07 -2.93
C GLY A 33 21.56 17.58 -4.32
N VAL A 34 20.83 16.46 -4.40
CA VAL A 34 20.28 15.93 -5.65
C VAL A 34 18.85 16.42 -5.80
N ALA A 35 18.60 17.18 -6.87
CA ALA A 35 17.30 17.75 -7.15
C ALA A 35 16.30 16.66 -7.59
N ASP A 36 15.08 16.78 -7.09
CA ASP A 36 13.93 16.08 -7.61
C ASP A 36 13.62 16.64 -9.03
N PRO A 37 13.59 15.81 -10.07
CA PRO A 37 13.36 16.25 -11.44
C PRO A 37 12.00 16.91 -11.66
N ASP A 38 10.99 16.59 -10.84
CA ASP A 38 9.63 17.09 -10.98
C ASP A 38 9.47 18.55 -10.48
N ASN A 39 10.31 18.95 -9.51
CA ASN A 39 10.18 20.28 -8.88
C ASN A 39 11.49 21.07 -8.74
N GLY A 40 12.63 20.44 -9.01
CA GLY A 40 13.95 21.09 -8.96
C GLY A 40 14.50 21.35 -7.56
N VAL A 41 13.89 20.80 -6.51
CA VAL A 41 14.28 20.96 -5.11
C VAL A 41 15.07 19.75 -4.64
N ALA A 42 16.19 19.95 -3.95
CA ALA A 42 16.89 18.87 -3.28
C ALA A 42 16.33 18.68 -1.85
N TRP A 43 15.96 17.43 -1.54
CA TRP A 43 15.37 17.10 -0.26
C TRP A 43 16.31 16.21 0.57
N PRO A 44 16.44 16.44 1.90
CA PRO A 44 17.26 15.62 2.80
C PRO A 44 16.54 14.33 3.25
N THR A 45 15.47 13.92 2.58
CA THR A 45 14.64 12.79 2.96
C THR A 45 15.16 11.46 2.44
N HIS A 46 14.63 10.37 2.98
CA HIS A 46 14.96 9.00 2.58
C HIS A 46 14.70 8.67 1.09
N MET A 47 13.88 9.47 0.39
CA MET A 47 13.63 9.33 -1.05
C MET A 47 14.39 10.37 -1.89
N GLY A 48 15.05 11.34 -1.24
CA GLY A 48 15.81 12.40 -1.87
C GLY A 48 17.32 12.13 -1.92
N THR A 49 18.11 13.15 -1.58
CA THR A 49 19.58 13.09 -1.59
C THR A 49 20.17 11.88 -0.87
N PRO A 50 19.70 11.46 0.33
CA PRO A 50 20.22 10.27 1.00
C PRO A 50 20.11 8.97 0.19
N THR A 51 19.08 8.80 -0.64
CA THR A 51 18.99 7.64 -1.54
C THR A 51 20.15 7.60 -2.55
N PHE A 52 20.48 8.73 -3.15
CA PHE A 52 21.63 8.82 -4.05
C PHE A 52 22.97 8.66 -3.32
N MET A 53 23.05 9.07 -2.05
CA MET A 53 24.22 8.78 -1.22
C MET A 53 24.44 7.27 -1.07
N ALA A 54 23.38 6.49 -0.84
CA ALA A 54 23.48 5.03 -0.78
C ALA A 54 23.89 4.43 -2.13
N ILE A 55 23.26 4.86 -3.23
CA ILE A 55 23.60 4.42 -4.59
C ILE A 55 25.07 4.65 -4.89
N TRP A 56 25.57 5.86 -4.66
CA TRP A 56 26.97 6.20 -4.94
C TRP A 56 27.95 5.46 -4.02
N ALA A 57 27.64 5.37 -2.74
CA ALA A 57 28.50 4.68 -1.79
C ALA A 57 28.58 3.17 -2.08
N CYS A 58 27.47 2.51 -2.40
CA CYS A 58 27.47 1.11 -2.80
C CYS A 58 28.33 0.89 -4.05
N SER A 59 28.20 1.75 -5.08
CA SER A 59 29.05 1.68 -6.28
C SER A 59 30.53 1.96 -5.99
N LEU A 60 30.85 2.83 -5.04
CA LEU A 60 32.22 3.16 -4.67
C LEU A 60 32.95 2.03 -3.94
N VAL A 61 32.22 1.18 -3.19
CA VAL A 61 32.83 0.15 -2.35
C VAL A 61 32.68 -1.27 -2.91
N ASP A 62 31.85 -1.49 -3.93
CA ASP A 62 31.70 -2.79 -4.57
C ASP A 62 32.69 -2.95 -5.72
N GLU A 63 33.57 -3.96 -5.63
CA GLU A 63 34.60 -4.24 -6.64
C GLU A 63 34.04 -4.58 -8.03
N SER A 64 32.77 -4.99 -8.09
CA SER A 64 32.06 -5.31 -9.35
C SER A 64 31.47 -4.10 -10.03
N SER A 65 31.42 -2.94 -9.34
CA SER A 65 30.87 -1.70 -9.89
C SER A 65 31.82 -1.03 -10.87
N ASN A 66 31.24 -0.38 -11.88
CA ASN A 66 31.99 0.47 -12.80
C ASN A 66 32.58 1.74 -12.14
N TYR A 67 32.15 2.05 -10.93
CA TYR A 67 32.54 3.24 -10.16
C TYR A 67 33.38 2.89 -8.92
N TYR A 68 33.90 1.65 -8.86
CA TYR A 68 34.73 1.23 -7.74
C TYR A 68 35.92 2.19 -7.54
N HIS A 69 36.02 2.77 -6.34
CA HIS A 69 37.02 3.78 -5.98
C HIS A 69 37.12 5.00 -6.90
N ASP A 70 36.01 5.41 -7.56
CA ASP A 70 35.96 6.62 -8.41
C ASP A 70 36.05 7.88 -7.56
N GLU A 71 37.14 8.64 -7.68
CA GLU A 71 37.39 9.85 -6.92
C GLU A 71 36.39 10.99 -7.25
N GLN A 72 35.86 11.03 -8.48
CA GLN A 72 34.90 12.07 -8.87
C GLN A 72 33.55 11.78 -8.22
N LEU A 73 33.13 10.53 -8.21
CA LEU A 73 31.91 10.10 -7.53
C LEU A 73 32.02 10.31 -6.01
N LEU A 74 33.21 10.02 -5.43
CA LEU A 74 33.45 10.28 -4.01
C LEU A 74 33.26 11.77 -3.65
N ARG A 75 33.77 12.69 -4.46
CA ARG A 75 33.56 14.14 -4.24
C ARG A 75 32.09 14.53 -4.31
N ARG A 76 31.30 13.88 -5.18
CA ARG A 76 29.85 14.07 -5.26
C ARG A 76 29.17 13.58 -3.98
N LEU A 77 29.57 12.43 -3.49
CA LEU A 77 29.06 11.86 -2.23
C LEU A 77 29.40 12.76 -1.04
N GLU A 78 30.62 13.30 -0.94
CA GLU A 78 31.00 14.26 0.11
C GLU A 78 30.11 15.51 0.12
N LEU A 79 29.81 16.07 -1.06
CA LEU A 79 28.93 17.23 -1.17
C LEU A 79 27.49 16.90 -0.74
N ALA A 80 26.98 15.71 -1.08
CA ALA A 80 25.65 15.25 -0.69
C ALA A 80 25.54 15.01 0.82
N ALA A 81 26.59 14.44 1.44
CA ALA A 81 26.64 14.26 2.90
C ALA A 81 26.66 15.61 3.62
N ALA A 82 27.48 16.57 3.16
CA ALA A 82 27.53 17.92 3.72
C ALA A 82 26.19 18.67 3.54
N PHE A 83 25.51 18.50 2.40
CA PHE A 83 24.15 19.02 2.16
C PHE A 83 23.16 18.45 3.18
N THR A 84 23.12 17.13 3.36
CA THR A 84 22.18 16.46 4.28
C THR A 84 22.33 16.97 5.71
N VAL A 85 23.58 17.16 6.18
CA VAL A 85 23.86 17.75 7.50
C VAL A 85 23.40 19.21 7.61
N ARG A 86 23.57 20.00 6.53
CA ARG A 86 23.19 21.41 6.51
C ARG A 86 21.69 21.63 6.55
N GLU A 87 20.92 20.76 5.87
CA GLU A 87 19.46 20.83 5.80
C GLU A 87 18.76 20.26 7.05
N GLN A 88 19.50 19.63 7.96
CA GLN A 88 18.97 19.17 9.24
C GLN A 88 18.71 20.36 10.15
N HIS A 89 17.49 20.44 10.70
CA HIS A 89 17.08 21.50 11.61
C HIS A 89 17.85 21.46 12.93
N GLU A 90 17.79 22.56 13.71
CA GLU A 90 18.47 22.68 15.01
C GLU A 90 17.94 21.66 16.04
N ASP A 91 16.66 21.27 15.94
CA ASP A 91 16.02 20.24 16.75
C ASP A 91 16.41 18.81 16.35
N GLY A 92 17.22 18.64 15.32
CA GLY A 92 17.68 17.35 14.80
C GLY A 92 16.74 16.69 13.80
N THR A 93 15.59 17.30 13.50
CA THR A 93 14.65 16.80 12.50
C THR A 93 15.01 17.23 11.07
N ILE A 94 14.31 16.65 10.09
CA ILE A 94 14.26 17.13 8.71
C ILE A 94 12.82 17.44 8.29
N SER A 95 12.66 18.19 7.21
CA SER A 95 11.37 18.44 6.57
C SER A 95 11.39 17.93 5.12
N PRO A 96 10.47 17.01 4.75
CA PRO A 96 10.39 16.50 3.37
C PRO A 96 9.84 17.51 2.36
N GLY A 97 9.22 18.60 2.84
CA GLY A 97 8.72 19.67 1.98
C GLY A 97 7.31 19.45 1.40
N TRP A 98 6.68 18.32 1.65
CA TRP A 98 5.29 18.06 1.25
C TRP A 98 4.33 18.14 2.44
N THR A 99 4.01 17.04 3.11
CA THR A 99 3.00 17.02 4.17
C THR A 99 3.55 17.35 5.54
N ASN A 100 4.79 16.95 5.81
CA ASN A 100 5.39 16.95 7.15
C ASN A 100 6.49 18.01 7.27
N MET A 101 6.54 18.69 8.40
CA MET A 101 7.55 19.71 8.73
C MET A 101 8.13 19.38 10.09
N HIS A 102 9.45 19.54 10.28
CA HIS A 102 10.15 19.12 11.49
C HIS A 102 9.71 17.72 11.93
N SER A 103 9.86 16.77 11.01
CA SER A 103 9.20 15.47 11.09
C SER A 103 10.07 14.40 11.75
N PRO A 104 9.74 13.94 12.96
CA PRO A 104 10.44 12.79 13.55
C PRO A 104 10.35 11.51 12.71
N PRO A 105 9.19 11.12 12.12
CA PRO A 105 9.12 9.93 11.29
C PRO A 105 9.98 9.99 10.02
N ASP A 106 9.94 11.12 9.28
CA ASP A 106 10.76 11.26 8.07
C ASP A 106 12.26 11.30 8.41
N THR A 107 12.61 11.89 9.57
CA THR A 107 13.96 11.82 10.13
C THR A 107 14.35 10.38 10.45
N ALA A 108 13.45 9.60 11.03
CA ALA A 108 13.69 8.20 11.38
C ALA A 108 13.94 7.34 10.11
N PHE A 109 13.18 7.55 9.03
CA PHE A 109 13.47 6.90 7.75
C PHE A 109 14.89 7.21 7.24
N ALA A 110 15.29 8.48 7.30
CA ALA A 110 16.64 8.89 6.91
C ALA A 110 17.71 8.28 7.83
N VAL A 111 17.46 8.26 9.15
CA VAL A 111 18.34 7.65 10.15
C VAL A 111 18.56 6.17 9.89
N VAL A 112 17.50 5.38 9.62
CA VAL A 112 17.62 3.95 9.33
C VAL A 112 18.55 3.72 8.13
N GLY A 113 18.34 4.48 7.05
CA GLY A 113 19.17 4.34 5.86
C GLY A 113 20.61 4.82 6.05
N LEU A 114 20.78 6.02 6.63
CA LEU A 114 22.11 6.60 6.87
C LEU A 114 22.93 5.81 7.90
N ALA A 115 22.27 5.16 8.88
CA ALA A 115 22.96 4.30 9.82
C ALA A 115 23.50 3.03 9.14
N GLN A 116 22.71 2.40 8.28
CA GLN A 116 23.17 1.29 7.44
C GLN A 116 24.34 1.72 6.53
N LEU A 117 24.19 2.90 5.89
CA LEU A 117 25.26 3.44 5.05
C LEU A 117 26.55 3.71 5.83
N HIS A 118 26.44 4.34 7.00
CA HIS A 118 27.60 4.55 7.89
C HIS A 118 28.30 3.24 8.26
N GLU A 119 27.51 2.22 8.57
CA GLU A 119 28.02 0.89 8.90
C GLU A 119 28.77 0.25 7.75
N LEU A 120 28.22 0.31 6.51
CA LEU A 120 28.90 -0.13 5.31
C LEU A 120 30.26 0.58 5.14
N LEU A 121 30.26 1.91 5.22
CA LEU A 121 31.47 2.70 4.99
C LEU A 121 32.53 2.48 6.06
N VAL A 122 32.15 2.18 7.32
CA VAL A 122 33.11 1.86 8.40
C VAL A 122 33.81 0.51 8.17
N GLN A 123 33.15 -0.44 7.49
CA GLN A 123 33.74 -1.74 7.18
C GLN A 123 34.85 -1.68 6.11
N HIS A 124 34.93 -0.56 5.36
CA HIS A 124 35.95 -0.40 4.29
C HIS A 124 37.13 0.44 4.75
N GLU A 125 38.34 -0.05 4.47
CA GLU A 125 39.59 0.60 4.90
C GLU A 125 40.01 1.82 4.05
N TRP A 126 39.18 2.24 3.07
CA TRP A 126 39.48 3.39 2.22
C TRP A 126 39.40 4.70 3.00
N ALA A 127 40.59 5.32 3.22
CA ALA A 127 40.72 6.48 4.12
C ALA A 127 39.98 7.73 3.63
N GLU A 128 39.77 7.88 2.32
CA GLU A 128 39.09 9.01 1.69
C GLU A 128 37.60 9.07 2.05
N LEU A 129 37.01 7.98 2.54
CA LEU A 129 35.64 7.95 3.04
C LEU A 129 35.45 8.65 4.40
N GLU A 130 36.53 9.03 5.09
CA GLU A 130 36.46 9.55 6.46
C GLU A 130 35.58 10.79 6.59
N ARG A 131 35.64 11.69 5.62
CA ARG A 131 34.79 12.90 5.61
C ARG A 131 33.30 12.55 5.51
N VAL A 132 32.95 11.62 4.64
CA VAL A 132 31.56 11.14 4.47
C VAL A 132 31.07 10.46 5.75
N ARG A 133 31.90 9.60 6.35
CA ARG A 133 31.61 8.94 7.64
C ARG A 133 31.32 9.95 8.74
N ALA A 134 32.17 10.99 8.86
CA ALA A 134 32.03 12.02 9.87
C ALA A 134 30.74 12.83 9.69
N ASP A 135 30.40 13.21 8.46
CA ASP A 135 29.17 13.95 8.17
C ASP A 135 27.91 13.11 8.44
N ILE A 136 27.89 11.83 8.02
CA ILE A 136 26.76 10.93 8.32
C ILE A 136 26.64 10.72 9.82
N ARG A 137 27.74 10.44 10.54
CA ARG A 137 27.73 10.29 11.98
C ARG A 137 27.18 11.52 12.70
N LYS A 138 27.59 12.71 12.25
CA LYS A 138 27.09 13.98 12.79
C LYS A 138 25.57 14.14 12.62
N PHE A 139 25.03 13.76 11.44
CA PHE A 139 23.58 13.77 11.21
C PHE A 139 22.87 12.82 12.18
N LEU A 140 23.37 11.59 12.32
CA LEU A 140 22.80 10.58 13.21
C LEU A 140 22.80 11.02 14.67
N GLU A 141 23.93 11.53 15.19
CA GLU A 141 24.03 12.01 16.55
C GLU A 141 23.09 13.20 16.85
N ARG A 142 22.97 14.13 15.90
CA ARG A 142 22.03 15.26 16.03
C ARG A 142 20.56 14.84 15.98
N SER A 143 20.22 13.70 15.39
CA SER A 143 18.84 13.19 15.36
C SER A 143 18.38 12.58 16.70
N VAL A 144 19.29 12.26 17.62
CA VAL A 144 18.97 11.57 18.87
C VAL A 144 17.89 12.29 19.70
N PRO A 145 18.00 13.61 20.00
CA PRO A 145 16.98 14.31 20.79
C PRO A 145 15.60 14.29 20.12
N ALA A 146 15.56 14.47 18.80
CA ALA A 146 14.33 14.47 18.02
C ALA A 146 13.59 13.12 18.11
N LEU A 147 14.31 12.00 18.06
CA LEU A 147 13.70 10.67 18.10
C LEU A 147 13.35 10.21 19.52
N LEU A 148 14.07 10.68 20.55
CA LEU A 148 13.73 10.44 21.96
C LEU A 148 12.40 11.09 22.37
N THR A 149 12.06 12.23 21.80
CA THR A 149 10.87 13.01 22.17
C THR A 149 9.79 13.05 21.10
N GLY A 150 10.14 12.73 19.86
CA GLY A 150 9.24 12.78 18.71
C GLY A 150 8.15 11.72 18.72
N GLY A 151 7.08 12.00 17.99
CA GLY A 151 5.94 11.13 17.84
C GLY A 151 5.70 10.72 16.38
N CYS A 152 4.60 10.01 16.15
CA CYS A 152 4.15 9.55 14.83
C CYS A 152 2.69 9.97 14.56
N HIS A 153 2.24 9.84 13.32
CA HIS A 153 0.85 10.10 12.94
C HIS A 153 0.25 9.00 12.04
N THR A 154 1.03 7.96 11.70
CA THR A 154 0.57 6.77 10.98
C THR A 154 1.12 5.51 11.64
N PRO A 155 0.42 4.37 11.53
CA PRO A 155 0.81 3.13 12.21
C PRO A 155 2.23 2.65 11.89
N ASN A 156 2.62 2.63 10.60
CA ASN A 156 3.95 2.16 10.18
C ASN A 156 5.10 2.98 10.78
N HIS A 157 4.88 4.27 11.07
CA HIS A 157 5.91 5.15 11.66
C HIS A 157 6.41 4.67 13.01
N ARG A 158 5.61 3.92 13.79
CA ARG A 158 6.06 3.30 15.06
C ARG A 158 7.23 2.35 14.82
N TRP A 159 7.15 1.55 13.76
CA TRP A 159 8.18 0.58 13.40
C TRP A 159 9.42 1.25 12.84
N VAL A 160 9.24 2.31 12.05
CA VAL A 160 10.35 3.15 11.56
C VAL A 160 11.10 3.82 12.72
N LEU A 161 10.37 4.43 13.66
CA LEU A 161 10.95 5.04 14.86
C LEU A 161 11.66 3.99 15.71
N THR A 162 11.07 2.82 15.91
CA THR A 162 11.68 1.71 16.68
C THR A 162 13.00 1.25 16.07
N ALA A 163 13.04 1.05 14.74
CA ALA A 163 14.26 0.68 14.03
C ALA A 163 15.33 1.78 14.13
N ALA A 164 14.95 3.04 13.91
CA ALA A 164 15.87 4.19 14.02
C ALA A 164 16.49 4.32 15.41
N LEU A 165 15.67 4.18 16.47
CA LEU A 165 16.13 4.18 17.86
C LEU A 165 17.12 3.04 18.12
N ALA A 166 16.87 1.85 17.57
CA ALA A 166 17.75 0.70 17.69
C ALA A 166 19.13 0.94 17.00
N PHE A 167 19.13 1.51 15.79
CA PHE A 167 20.36 1.88 15.08
C PHE A 167 21.16 2.96 15.85
N LEU A 168 20.48 3.98 16.35
CA LEU A 168 21.12 5.03 17.14
C LEU A 168 21.68 4.50 18.47
N HIS A 169 20.99 3.55 19.11
CA HIS A 169 21.51 2.86 20.29
C HIS A 169 22.81 2.10 19.95
N ARG A 170 22.83 1.34 18.86
CA ARG A 170 24.04 0.64 18.42
C ARG A 170 25.21 1.60 18.14
N LEU A 171 24.93 2.77 17.57
CA LEU A 171 25.94 3.78 17.29
C LEU A 171 26.49 4.48 18.55
N THR A 172 25.61 4.83 19.51
CA THR A 172 25.94 5.74 20.62
C THR A 172 26.06 5.05 21.97
N GLY A 173 25.51 3.85 22.13
CA GLY A 173 25.38 3.17 23.43
C GLY A 173 24.34 3.80 24.38
N ASN A 174 23.55 4.80 23.96
CA ASN A 174 22.58 5.46 24.81
C ASN A 174 21.38 4.55 25.11
N ALA A 175 21.23 4.14 26.39
CA ALA A 175 20.16 3.25 26.82
C ALA A 175 18.75 3.87 26.78
N GLU A 176 18.63 5.20 26.81
CA GLU A 176 17.33 5.89 26.70
C GLU A 176 16.64 5.60 25.36
N LEU A 177 17.43 5.37 24.30
CA LEU A 177 16.91 5.01 22.97
C LEU A 177 16.20 3.65 23.00
N VAL A 178 16.74 2.67 23.73
CA VAL A 178 16.07 1.36 23.92
C VAL A 178 14.80 1.55 24.74
N ALA A 179 14.86 2.32 25.84
CA ALA A 179 13.68 2.59 26.64
C ALA A 179 12.57 3.28 25.84
N ARG A 180 12.92 4.17 24.90
CA ARG A 180 11.95 4.81 23.98
C ARG A 180 11.39 3.81 22.96
N ALA A 181 12.21 2.95 22.41
CA ALA A 181 11.77 1.85 21.52
C ALA A 181 10.77 0.92 22.25
N ASP A 182 11.05 0.61 23.54
CA ASP A 182 10.15 -0.18 24.37
C ASP A 182 8.78 0.46 24.57
N GLN A 183 8.71 1.79 24.67
CA GLN A 183 7.43 2.49 24.75
C GLN A 183 6.60 2.27 23.47
N TRP A 184 7.21 2.33 22.28
CA TRP A 184 6.51 2.05 21.03
C TRP A 184 6.07 0.58 20.93
N LEU A 185 6.92 -0.34 21.32
CA LEU A 185 6.61 -1.77 21.30
C LEU A 185 5.51 -2.17 22.30
N ALA A 186 5.42 -1.48 23.44
CA ALA A 186 4.39 -1.71 24.44
C ALA A 186 2.97 -1.37 23.97
N GLU A 187 2.81 -0.58 22.90
CA GLU A 187 1.51 -0.33 22.26
C GLU A 187 0.95 -1.55 21.54
N GLY A 188 1.75 -2.60 21.33
CA GLY A 188 1.37 -3.83 20.65
C GLY A 188 1.48 -3.77 19.14
N MET A 189 1.38 -4.95 18.50
CA MET A 189 1.47 -5.11 17.05
C MET A 189 0.12 -4.87 16.39
N ASP A 190 0.10 -4.06 15.36
CA ASP A 190 -1.07 -3.76 14.55
C ASP A 190 -1.16 -4.64 13.29
N CYS A 191 -0.93 -5.92 13.46
CA CYS A 191 -0.94 -6.93 12.42
C CYS A 191 -1.90 -8.07 12.79
N THR A 192 -2.82 -8.42 11.90
CA THR A 192 -3.76 -9.52 12.14
C THR A 192 -3.05 -10.88 12.18
N GLU A 193 -3.76 -11.92 12.58
CA GLU A 193 -3.24 -13.29 12.56
C GLU A 193 -2.93 -13.78 11.14
N ASP A 194 -3.67 -13.28 10.13
CA ASP A 194 -3.45 -13.57 8.73
C ASP A 194 -2.34 -12.73 8.09
N GLY A 195 -1.82 -11.69 8.79
CA GLY A 195 -0.67 -10.91 8.35
C GLY A 195 -1.01 -9.53 7.79
N GLU A 196 -2.25 -9.05 7.87
CA GLU A 196 -2.61 -7.71 7.41
C GLU A 196 -2.20 -6.64 8.42
N TRP A 197 -1.43 -5.65 7.97
CA TRP A 197 -1.12 -4.44 8.73
C TRP A 197 -2.29 -3.46 8.72
N THR A 198 -2.42 -2.64 9.77
CA THR A 198 -3.53 -1.68 9.95
C THR A 198 -3.79 -0.80 8.73
N GLU A 199 -2.76 -0.39 8.01
CA GLU A 199 -2.89 0.52 6.89
C GLU A 199 -3.38 -0.15 5.61
N ARG A 200 -3.41 -1.48 5.55
CA ARG A 200 -3.81 -2.28 4.39
C ARG A 200 -3.12 -1.81 3.11
N SER A 201 -1.83 -1.56 3.18
CA SER A 201 -1.06 -0.99 2.06
C SER A 201 -0.11 -2.05 1.50
N ASN A 202 -0.65 -2.88 0.62
CA ASN A 202 0.06 -4.02 0.07
C ASN A 202 1.22 -3.59 -0.85
N GLY A 203 1.07 -2.45 -1.55
CA GLY A 203 2.09 -1.93 -2.46
C GLY A 203 3.23 -1.17 -1.78
N ILE A 204 3.01 -0.61 -0.59
CA ILE A 204 3.99 0.30 0.04
C ILE A 204 4.27 -0.06 1.50
N TYR A 205 3.31 0.18 2.42
CA TYR A 205 3.61 0.26 3.86
C TYR A 205 3.73 -1.09 4.55
N ASN A 206 3.19 -2.16 3.98
CA ASN A 206 3.45 -3.51 4.48
C ASN A 206 4.94 -3.83 4.38
N GLY A 207 5.56 -3.63 3.22
CA GLY A 207 7.00 -3.85 3.03
C GLY A 207 7.87 -2.94 3.91
N VAL A 208 7.43 -1.70 4.17
CA VAL A 208 8.08 -0.80 5.13
C VAL A 208 8.05 -1.39 6.54
N SER A 209 6.88 -1.83 7.02
CA SER A 209 6.74 -2.41 8.36
C SER A 209 7.62 -3.65 8.52
N ASP A 210 7.67 -4.51 7.49
CA ASP A 210 8.43 -5.74 7.51
C ASP A 210 9.93 -5.50 7.65
N ILE A 211 10.52 -4.64 6.83
CA ILE A 211 11.97 -4.38 6.89
C ILE A 211 12.37 -3.63 8.18
N MET A 212 11.53 -2.71 8.66
CA MET A 212 11.81 -1.97 9.89
C MET A 212 11.76 -2.89 11.12
N LEU A 213 10.80 -3.80 11.19
CA LEU A 213 10.75 -4.78 12.28
C LEU A 213 11.86 -5.81 12.18
N PHE A 214 12.32 -6.17 10.98
CA PHE A 214 13.52 -6.99 10.83
C PHE A 214 14.73 -6.32 11.49
N HIS A 215 15.01 -5.06 11.16
CA HIS A 215 16.11 -4.32 11.75
C HIS A 215 15.96 -4.16 13.27
N ALA A 216 14.76 -3.83 13.75
CA ALA A 216 14.49 -3.72 15.19
C ALA A 216 14.72 -5.05 15.93
N ALA A 217 14.27 -6.17 15.35
CA ALA A 217 14.47 -7.52 15.92
C ALA A 217 15.95 -7.85 16.08
N GLU A 218 16.76 -7.62 15.03
CA GLU A 218 18.19 -7.91 15.05
C GLU A 218 18.95 -7.01 16.04
N LEU A 219 18.69 -5.70 15.97
CA LEU A 219 19.44 -4.71 16.74
C LEU A 219 19.11 -4.73 18.24
N LEU A 220 17.87 -5.06 18.60
CA LEU A 220 17.41 -5.14 19.98
C LEU A 220 17.50 -6.56 20.56
N GLY A 221 17.86 -7.58 19.74
CA GLY A 221 17.90 -8.98 20.14
C GLY A 221 16.51 -9.53 20.48
N ARG A 222 15.47 -9.15 19.73
CA ARG A 222 14.05 -9.50 19.98
C ARG A 222 13.44 -10.26 18.80
N PRO A 223 13.72 -11.56 18.68
CA PRO A 223 13.27 -12.38 17.53
C PRO A 223 11.74 -12.50 17.42
N GLU A 224 10.98 -12.26 18.49
CA GLU A 224 9.52 -12.24 18.49
C GLU A 224 8.92 -11.17 17.57
N LEU A 225 9.64 -10.08 17.30
CA LEU A 225 9.22 -9.03 16.36
C LEU A 225 9.18 -9.51 14.90
N LEU A 226 9.76 -10.65 14.60
CA LEU A 226 9.72 -11.26 13.26
C LEU A 226 8.45 -12.04 12.99
N GLU A 227 7.63 -12.34 13.99
CA GLU A 227 6.41 -13.14 13.75
C GLU A 227 5.36 -12.39 12.90
N PRO A 228 5.06 -11.10 13.14
CA PRO A 228 4.23 -10.33 12.21
C PRO A 228 4.81 -10.26 10.79
N VAL A 229 6.13 -10.13 10.64
CA VAL A 229 6.80 -10.14 9.32
C VAL A 229 6.56 -11.47 8.59
N ARG A 230 6.70 -12.61 9.30
CA ARG A 230 6.42 -13.94 8.74
C ARG A 230 4.98 -14.06 8.27
N ARG A 231 4.04 -13.56 9.08
CA ARG A 231 2.61 -13.59 8.73
C ARG A 231 2.33 -12.74 7.50
N ASN A 232 2.87 -11.53 7.46
CA ASN A 232 2.67 -10.64 6.30
C ASN A 232 3.26 -11.26 5.01
N LEU A 233 4.50 -11.74 5.02
CA LEU A 233 5.10 -12.36 3.84
C LEU A 233 4.32 -13.62 3.37
N ARG A 234 3.76 -14.43 4.29
CA ARG A 234 2.89 -15.55 3.91
C ARG A 234 1.60 -15.06 3.26
N MET A 235 0.99 -14.01 3.79
CA MET A 235 -0.21 -13.38 3.22
C MET A 235 0.09 -12.83 1.82
N MET A 236 1.23 -12.15 1.65
CA MET A 236 1.62 -11.55 0.38
C MET A 236 1.75 -12.57 -0.75
N ALA A 237 2.08 -13.84 -0.45
CA ALA A 237 2.11 -14.90 -1.46
C ALA A 237 0.76 -15.13 -2.17
N TYR A 238 -0.35 -14.76 -1.54
CA TYR A 238 -1.71 -14.80 -2.13
C TYR A 238 -2.15 -13.46 -2.72
N LEU A 239 -1.32 -12.41 -2.58
CA LEU A 239 -1.63 -11.05 -3.01
C LEU A 239 -0.78 -10.62 -4.21
N ILE A 240 -0.51 -11.57 -5.09
CA ILE A 240 0.23 -11.36 -6.34
C ILE A 240 -0.64 -11.84 -7.51
N HIS A 241 -0.81 -10.98 -8.51
CA HIS A 241 -1.47 -11.32 -9.77
C HIS A 241 -0.56 -12.20 -10.65
N PRO A 242 -1.09 -12.87 -11.69
CA PRO A 242 -0.31 -13.72 -12.57
C PRO A 242 0.89 -13.03 -13.24
N ASP A 243 0.74 -11.74 -13.57
CA ASP A 243 1.78 -10.89 -14.16
C ASP A 243 2.85 -10.41 -13.16
N GLY A 244 2.75 -10.79 -11.89
CA GLY A 244 3.65 -10.39 -10.80
C GLY A 244 3.28 -9.06 -10.12
N GLU A 245 2.21 -8.40 -10.54
CA GLU A 245 1.72 -7.17 -9.90
C GLU A 245 1.09 -7.49 -8.53
N VAL A 246 1.35 -6.64 -7.55
CA VAL A 246 0.78 -6.74 -6.21
C VAL A 246 -0.70 -6.35 -6.23
N VAL A 247 -1.52 -7.08 -5.48
CA VAL A 247 -2.95 -6.77 -5.32
C VAL A 247 -3.12 -5.52 -4.47
N THR A 248 -3.48 -4.42 -5.11
CA THR A 248 -3.76 -3.12 -4.47
C THR A 248 -5.24 -2.75 -4.50
N ASP A 249 -6.10 -3.66 -4.98
CA ASP A 249 -7.54 -3.46 -5.20
C ASP A 249 -8.30 -2.97 -3.96
N TYR A 250 -7.79 -3.28 -2.76
CA TYR A 250 -8.40 -2.92 -1.48
C TYR A 250 -7.45 -2.16 -0.54
N SER A 251 -6.33 -1.67 -1.04
CA SER A 251 -5.37 -0.92 -0.23
C SER A 251 -6.00 0.33 0.40
N GLY A 252 -5.64 0.59 1.66
CA GLY A 252 -6.18 1.70 2.45
C GLY A 252 -5.44 3.03 2.27
N ARG A 253 -4.38 3.06 1.48
CA ARG A 253 -3.48 4.20 1.32
C ARG A 253 -3.36 4.60 -0.16
N GLN A 254 -2.35 5.40 -0.49
CA GLN A 254 -2.14 5.96 -1.82
C GLN A 254 -1.75 4.94 -2.90
N ASP A 255 -1.45 3.71 -2.51
CA ASP A 255 -1.24 2.58 -3.42
C ASP A 255 -2.55 1.95 -3.92
N PHE A 256 -3.70 2.39 -3.41
CA PHE A 256 -5.01 1.89 -3.85
C PHE A 256 -5.18 1.98 -5.37
N GLY A 257 -5.37 0.83 -6.00
CA GLY A 257 -5.57 0.71 -7.45
C GLY A 257 -4.37 1.11 -8.31
N GLN A 258 -3.19 1.30 -7.70
CA GLN A 258 -1.95 1.59 -8.42
C GLN A 258 -1.16 0.31 -8.71
N ALA A 259 -0.39 0.31 -9.80
CA ALA A 259 0.49 -0.80 -10.15
C ALA A 259 1.75 -0.79 -9.27
N PHE A 260 1.94 -1.85 -8.52
CA PHE A 260 3.13 -2.14 -7.72
C PHE A 260 3.60 -3.57 -7.98
N ASP A 261 4.90 -3.79 -7.88
CA ASP A 261 5.53 -5.09 -7.93
C ASP A 261 6.16 -5.47 -6.58
N MET A 262 6.79 -6.63 -6.51
CA MET A 262 7.41 -7.15 -5.28
C MET A 262 8.79 -6.54 -4.97
N SER A 263 9.29 -5.57 -5.74
CA SER A 263 10.61 -4.96 -5.51
C SER A 263 10.76 -4.34 -4.12
N GLY A 264 9.68 -3.73 -3.59
CA GLY A 264 9.65 -3.17 -2.23
C GLY A 264 9.80 -4.19 -1.09
N TYR A 265 9.56 -5.48 -1.37
CA TYR A 265 9.70 -6.58 -0.42
C TYR A 265 11.00 -7.37 -0.57
N THR A 266 11.82 -7.05 -1.57
CA THR A 266 13.00 -7.86 -1.94
C THR A 266 13.92 -8.10 -0.76
N LEU A 267 14.35 -7.04 -0.09
CA LEU A 267 15.33 -7.17 1.01
C LEU A 267 14.75 -7.95 2.19
N ALA A 268 13.53 -7.62 2.64
CA ALA A 268 12.89 -8.34 3.74
C ALA A 268 12.69 -9.82 3.41
N SER A 269 12.27 -10.15 2.18
CA SER A 269 12.10 -11.53 1.73
C SER A 269 13.41 -12.30 1.69
N CYS A 270 14.51 -11.71 1.18
CA CYS A 270 15.83 -12.32 1.18
C CYS A 270 16.32 -12.64 2.59
N LEU A 271 16.25 -11.65 3.49
CA LEU A 271 16.69 -11.79 4.88
C LEU A 271 15.87 -12.84 5.63
N MET A 272 14.57 -12.83 5.46
CA MET A 272 13.68 -13.80 6.10
C MET A 272 13.80 -15.20 5.49
N ALA A 273 14.03 -15.31 4.18
CA ALA A 273 14.30 -16.59 3.52
C ALA A 273 15.56 -17.24 4.10
N GLN A 274 16.64 -16.48 4.19
CA GLN A 274 17.92 -16.95 4.73
C GLN A 274 17.80 -17.32 6.21
N ARG A 275 17.17 -16.47 7.02
CA ARG A 275 17.01 -16.70 8.46
C ARG A 275 16.19 -17.93 8.78
N ASP A 276 15.03 -18.07 8.14
CA ASP A 276 14.05 -19.12 8.44
C ASP A 276 14.24 -20.38 7.56
N GLN A 277 15.19 -20.36 6.62
CA GLN A 277 15.38 -21.40 5.61
C GLN A 277 14.08 -21.73 4.87
N ASN A 278 13.34 -20.67 4.47
CA ASN A 278 11.98 -20.76 3.97
C ASN A 278 11.92 -20.58 2.45
N ALA A 279 11.50 -21.65 1.75
CA ALA A 279 11.42 -21.71 0.29
C ALA A 279 10.37 -20.75 -0.30
N LEU A 280 9.26 -20.45 0.41
CA LEU A 280 8.25 -19.50 -0.02
C LEU A 280 8.79 -18.06 0.01
N PHE A 281 9.52 -17.71 1.06
CA PHE A 281 10.15 -16.37 1.15
C PHE A 281 11.25 -16.21 0.10
N ALA A 282 11.95 -17.30 -0.23
CA ALA A 282 12.91 -17.30 -1.34
C ALA A 282 12.23 -17.05 -2.70
N ALA A 283 11.03 -17.62 -2.92
CA ALA A 283 10.26 -17.38 -4.14
C ALA A 283 9.78 -15.91 -4.23
N LEU A 284 9.34 -15.32 -3.13
CA LEU A 284 9.00 -13.89 -3.08
C LEU A 284 10.21 -13.00 -3.35
N ALA A 285 11.37 -13.36 -2.80
CA ALA A 285 12.63 -12.66 -3.06
C ALA A 285 13.04 -12.72 -4.53
N GLU A 286 12.96 -13.88 -5.18
CA GLU A 286 13.26 -14.04 -6.60
C GLU A 286 12.33 -13.18 -7.48
N LEU A 287 11.02 -13.16 -7.17
CA LEU A 287 10.07 -12.31 -7.86
C LEU A 287 10.42 -10.82 -7.69
N GLY A 288 10.73 -10.39 -6.47
CA GLY A 288 11.15 -9.02 -6.20
C GLY A 288 12.45 -8.64 -6.93
N ILE A 289 13.45 -9.52 -6.94
CA ILE A 289 14.70 -9.32 -7.68
C ILE A 289 14.44 -9.27 -9.19
N ALA A 290 13.51 -10.09 -9.69
CA ALA A 290 13.17 -10.08 -11.13
C ALA A 290 12.57 -8.74 -11.56
N ALA A 291 11.70 -8.16 -10.73
CA ALA A 291 11.05 -6.88 -10.97
C ALA A 291 11.94 -5.65 -10.72
N LEU A 292 13.08 -5.82 -10.04
CA LEU A 292 13.91 -4.71 -9.57
C LEU A 292 14.50 -3.90 -10.74
N ASN A 293 14.11 -2.64 -10.84
CA ASN A 293 14.61 -1.64 -11.79
C ASN A 293 15.22 -0.41 -11.11
N HIS A 294 15.08 -0.29 -9.79
CA HIS A 294 15.64 0.74 -8.93
C HIS A 294 16.13 0.07 -7.63
N PRO A 295 17.28 0.47 -7.05
CA PRO A 295 17.82 -0.18 -5.86
C PRO A 295 16.98 0.04 -4.58
N GLY A 296 15.96 0.87 -4.63
CA GLY A 296 15.10 1.22 -3.50
C GLY A 296 15.54 2.48 -2.76
N PRO A 297 14.64 3.07 -1.93
CA PRO A 297 15.00 4.19 -1.06
C PRO A 297 16.02 3.74 -0.02
N ILE A 298 16.83 4.68 0.50
CA ILE A 298 17.97 4.36 1.36
C ILE A 298 17.67 3.39 2.53
N PRO A 299 16.53 3.43 3.26
CA PRO A 299 16.30 2.49 4.35
C PRO A 299 15.95 1.07 3.90
N ASN A 300 15.66 0.88 2.61
CA ASN A 300 15.32 -0.41 2.00
C ASN A 300 16.07 -0.60 0.67
N ASN A 301 17.31 -0.10 0.59
CA ASN A 301 18.14 -0.26 -0.59
C ASN A 301 18.70 -1.69 -0.64
N VAL A 302 18.36 -2.40 -1.73
CA VAL A 302 18.66 -3.84 -1.84
C VAL A 302 20.15 -4.10 -1.92
N LEU A 303 20.92 -3.31 -2.70
CA LEU A 303 22.37 -3.51 -2.81
C LEU A 303 23.07 -3.19 -1.48
N LEU A 304 22.69 -2.12 -0.79
CA LEU A 304 23.20 -1.79 0.55
C LEU A 304 22.96 -2.96 1.52
N GLY A 305 21.74 -3.54 1.50
CA GLY A 305 21.44 -4.71 2.30
C GLY A 305 22.34 -5.91 1.98
N PHE A 306 22.58 -6.21 0.71
CA PHE A 306 23.45 -7.30 0.28
C PHE A 306 24.93 -7.06 0.60
N LEU A 307 25.37 -5.81 0.67
CA LEU A 307 26.71 -5.46 1.10
C LEU A 307 26.90 -5.65 2.62
N LEU A 308 25.88 -5.34 3.40
CA LEU A 308 25.86 -5.52 4.86
C LEU A 308 25.61 -6.97 5.30
N HIS A 309 24.96 -7.76 4.44
CA HIS A 309 24.61 -9.16 4.68
C HIS A 309 25.24 -10.04 3.58
N PRO A 310 26.58 -10.28 3.62
CA PRO A 310 27.26 -11.00 2.56
C PRO A 310 26.79 -12.45 2.40
N GLU A 311 26.17 -13.03 3.44
CA GLU A 311 25.54 -14.35 3.38
C GLU A 311 24.40 -14.43 2.36
N LEU A 312 23.79 -13.31 1.96
CA LEU A 312 22.78 -13.26 0.90
C LEU A 312 23.35 -13.45 -0.51
N ARG A 313 24.68 -13.37 -0.67
CA ARG A 313 25.38 -13.59 -1.95
C ARG A 313 25.68 -15.06 -2.22
N GLU A 314 25.74 -15.87 -1.15
CA GLU A 314 25.96 -17.31 -1.26
C GLU A 314 24.72 -18.01 -1.83
N PRO A 315 24.87 -19.24 -2.37
CA PRO A 315 23.71 -20.02 -2.79
C PRO A 315 22.72 -20.15 -1.63
N GLY A 316 21.64 -19.37 -1.73
CA GLY A 316 20.64 -19.27 -0.68
C GLY A 316 19.71 -20.47 -0.61
N VAL A 317 18.63 -20.31 0.11
CA VAL A 317 17.55 -21.28 0.18
C VAL A 317 16.98 -21.52 -1.21
N LYS A 318 16.83 -22.79 -1.58
CA LYS A 318 16.19 -23.14 -2.84
C LYS A 318 14.76 -22.59 -2.86
N SER A 319 14.46 -21.80 -3.88
CA SER A 319 13.13 -21.24 -4.10
C SER A 319 12.07 -22.33 -4.26
N GLY A 320 10.94 -22.13 -3.62
CA GLY A 320 9.72 -22.90 -3.85
C GLY A 320 8.90 -22.33 -5.01
N SER A 321 7.71 -22.88 -5.23
CA SER A 321 6.71 -22.28 -6.11
C SER A 321 5.80 -21.34 -5.34
N LEU A 322 5.44 -20.20 -5.93
CA LEU A 322 4.33 -19.38 -5.44
C LEU A 322 3.01 -20.10 -5.74
N PRO A 323 1.96 -19.90 -4.90
CA PRO A 323 0.65 -20.45 -5.18
C PRO A 323 0.06 -19.89 -6.48
N ASP A 324 -0.39 -20.76 -7.38
CA ASP A 324 -1.03 -20.40 -8.65
C ASP A 324 -2.44 -21.01 -8.83
N HIS A 325 -2.82 -21.91 -7.89
CA HIS A 325 -4.17 -22.48 -7.76
C HIS A 325 -4.57 -22.44 -6.28
N TYR A 326 -5.44 -21.50 -5.92
CA TYR A 326 -5.88 -21.36 -4.52
C TYR A 326 -7.21 -20.61 -4.40
N ARG A 327 -7.86 -20.84 -3.26
CA ARG A 327 -9.00 -20.06 -2.74
C ARG A 327 -8.79 -19.84 -1.25
N VAL A 328 -8.59 -18.59 -0.81
CA VAL A 328 -8.33 -18.21 0.58
C VAL A 328 -9.17 -17.01 0.99
N VAL A 329 -9.51 -16.91 2.26
CA VAL A 329 -10.14 -15.73 2.85
C VAL A 329 -9.20 -15.19 3.92
N ILE A 330 -8.66 -14.01 3.67
CA ILE A 330 -7.83 -13.24 4.60
C ILE A 330 -8.75 -12.54 5.58
N ASN A 331 -8.44 -12.58 6.87
CA ASN A 331 -9.21 -12.01 7.98
C ASN A 331 -10.62 -12.60 8.15
N GLY A 332 -10.89 -13.77 7.56
CA GLY A 332 -12.21 -14.41 7.66
C GLY A 332 -12.65 -14.75 9.07
N GLN A 333 -11.70 -14.95 10.00
CA GLN A 333 -11.95 -15.26 11.41
C GLN A 333 -11.61 -14.10 12.36
N PHE A 334 -11.15 -12.96 11.84
CA PHE A 334 -10.76 -11.82 12.65
C PHE A 334 -11.98 -11.16 13.31
N ASN A 335 -11.99 -11.04 14.64
CA ASN A 335 -13.09 -10.42 15.39
C ASN A 335 -13.07 -8.90 15.27
N ARG A 336 -13.37 -8.42 14.07
CA ARG A 336 -13.37 -7.00 13.71
C ARG A 336 -14.34 -6.17 14.54
N GLN A 337 -15.52 -6.72 14.89
CA GLN A 337 -16.55 -5.99 15.64
C GLN A 337 -16.05 -5.51 17.00
N HIS A 338 -15.18 -6.27 17.65
CA HIS A 338 -14.56 -5.87 18.92
C HIS A 338 -13.78 -4.55 18.75
N TYR A 339 -13.01 -4.42 17.69
CA TYR A 339 -12.21 -3.21 17.41
C TYR A 339 -13.08 -2.04 16.95
N LEU A 340 -14.09 -2.27 16.11
CA LEU A 340 -15.02 -1.22 15.66
C LEU A 340 -15.75 -0.57 16.83
N SER A 341 -16.24 -1.36 17.80
CA SER A 341 -16.92 -0.84 18.98
C SER A 341 -16.00 0.02 19.87
N GLN A 342 -14.71 -0.26 19.87
CA GLN A 342 -13.71 0.56 20.58
C GLN A 342 -13.37 1.84 19.81
N MET A 343 -13.33 1.80 18.46
CA MET A 343 -13.04 2.96 17.61
C MET A 343 -14.06 4.09 17.80
N GLU A 344 -15.33 3.76 18.04
CA GLU A 344 -16.37 4.76 18.31
C GLU A 344 -16.09 5.60 19.56
N SER A 345 -15.42 5.01 20.54
CA SER A 345 -15.07 5.69 21.80
C SER A 345 -13.64 6.24 21.83
N ALA A 346 -12.76 5.74 20.94
CA ALA A 346 -11.35 6.09 20.94
C ALA A 346 -11.10 7.51 20.38
N GLY A 347 -10.55 8.37 21.19
CA GLY A 347 -9.82 9.56 20.76
C GLY A 347 -10.62 10.71 20.15
N HIS A 348 -11.94 10.64 20.08
CA HIS A 348 -12.72 11.71 19.45
C HIS A 348 -12.93 12.94 20.34
N GLY A 349 -12.65 12.86 21.62
CA GLY A 349 -12.59 14.02 22.53
C GLY A 349 -11.23 14.71 22.55
N GLY A 350 -10.21 14.13 21.93
CA GLY A 350 -8.85 14.63 21.85
C GLY A 350 -8.56 15.31 20.51
N ARG A 351 -7.48 16.06 20.49
CA ARG A 351 -6.94 16.64 19.26
C ARG A 351 -6.06 15.63 18.55
N ILE A 352 -6.63 14.72 17.76
CA ILE A 352 -5.85 13.88 16.88
C ILE A 352 -5.55 14.68 15.62
N TYR A 353 -4.36 15.24 15.56
CA TYR A 353 -3.92 16.03 14.44
C TYR A 353 -3.45 15.12 13.37
N HIS A 354 -3.54 14.50 12.60
CA HIS A 354 -2.86 13.75 11.53
C HIS A 354 -3.02 12.23 11.58
N SER A 355 -3.82 11.67 12.50
CA SER A 355 -4.12 10.25 12.44
C SER A 355 -5.43 10.00 11.69
N ARG A 356 -5.39 9.12 10.70
CA ARG A 356 -6.58 8.58 10.05
C ARG A 356 -7.07 7.36 10.81
N LEU A 357 -8.37 7.27 11.04
CA LEU A 357 -8.99 6.01 11.45
C LEU A 357 -8.96 5.02 10.27
N HIS A 358 -8.66 3.76 10.58
CA HIS A 358 -8.67 2.66 9.63
C HIS A 358 -9.80 1.67 9.96
N PRO A 359 -11.07 2.05 9.72
CA PRO A 359 -12.23 1.19 10.03
C PRO A 359 -12.28 -0.05 9.14
N ASP A 360 -11.55 -0.05 8.05
CA ASP A 360 -11.36 -1.14 7.11
C ASP A 360 -10.34 -2.19 7.59
N PHE A 361 -9.56 -1.93 8.64
CA PHE A 361 -8.61 -2.90 9.22
C PHE A 361 -9.28 -4.21 9.60
N GLY A 362 -8.70 -5.31 9.17
CA GLY A 362 -9.20 -6.65 9.43
C GLY A 362 -10.49 -7.02 8.70
N ALA A 363 -10.94 -6.20 7.74
CA ALA A 363 -12.08 -6.54 6.91
C ALA A 363 -11.76 -7.74 5.99
N PRO A 364 -12.66 -8.74 5.89
CA PRO A 364 -12.39 -9.93 5.11
C PRO A 364 -12.21 -9.64 3.63
N VAL A 365 -11.23 -10.31 3.04
CA VAL A 365 -10.93 -10.30 1.60
C VAL A 365 -10.73 -11.73 1.15
N ALA A 366 -11.49 -12.17 0.13
CA ALA A 366 -11.25 -13.44 -0.51
C ALA A 366 -10.36 -13.26 -1.73
N ARG A 367 -9.38 -14.14 -1.84
CA ARG A 367 -8.49 -14.24 -2.98
C ARG A 367 -8.61 -15.61 -3.62
N GLN A 368 -8.73 -15.61 -4.93
CA GLN A 368 -8.75 -16.84 -5.72
C GLN A 368 -7.84 -16.67 -6.93
N ARG A 369 -7.08 -17.69 -7.24
CA ARG A 369 -6.27 -17.77 -8.45
C ARG A 369 -6.41 -19.14 -9.07
N ASP A 370 -6.54 -19.18 -10.39
CA ASP A 370 -6.47 -20.37 -11.21
C ASP A 370 -5.65 -20.04 -12.46
N GLY A 371 -4.35 -20.35 -12.41
CA GLY A 371 -3.40 -20.01 -13.47
C GLY A 371 -3.38 -18.51 -13.77
N GLU A 372 -3.83 -18.12 -14.96
CA GLU A 372 -3.86 -16.73 -15.45
C GLU A 372 -5.10 -15.94 -14.98
N THR A 373 -6.03 -16.58 -14.27
CA THR A 373 -7.20 -15.93 -13.71
C THR A 373 -6.98 -15.61 -12.24
N SER A 374 -7.18 -14.35 -11.87
CA SER A 374 -6.99 -13.84 -10.52
C SER A 374 -8.19 -13.02 -10.10
N VAL A 375 -8.82 -13.40 -8.97
CA VAL A 375 -10.04 -12.79 -8.46
C VAL A 375 -9.81 -12.25 -7.05
N THR A 376 -10.34 -11.04 -6.79
CA THR A 376 -10.42 -10.43 -5.47
C THR A 376 -11.88 -10.15 -5.12
N VAL A 377 -12.37 -10.65 -3.99
CA VAL A 377 -13.68 -10.31 -3.42
C VAL A 377 -13.45 -9.55 -2.13
N MET A 378 -13.99 -8.34 -2.02
CA MET A 378 -13.54 -7.35 -1.04
C MET A 378 -14.69 -6.80 -0.20
N THR A 379 -14.37 -6.46 1.04
CA THR A 379 -15.28 -5.72 1.93
C THR A 379 -14.63 -4.41 2.39
N GLU A 380 -15.45 -3.44 2.81
CA GLU A 380 -15.07 -2.12 3.31
C GLU A 380 -14.31 -1.23 2.29
N THR A 381 -14.50 -1.50 1.03
CA THR A 381 -13.94 -0.73 -0.08
C THR A 381 -15.03 -0.41 -1.10
N ASN A 382 -14.79 0.54 -2.01
CA ASN A 382 -15.77 0.97 -2.99
C ASN A 382 -16.11 -0.12 -4.00
N SER A 383 -15.14 -0.98 -4.35
CA SER A 383 -15.34 -2.14 -5.21
C SER A 383 -15.50 -3.39 -4.35
N PHE A 384 -16.41 -4.28 -4.70
CA PHE A 384 -16.59 -5.55 -4.00
C PHE A 384 -16.03 -6.75 -4.74
N PHE A 385 -15.71 -6.59 -6.03
CA PHE A 385 -15.19 -7.63 -6.91
C PHE A 385 -14.22 -7.05 -7.92
N ALA A 386 -13.10 -7.72 -8.15
CA ALA A 386 -12.15 -7.45 -9.22
C ALA A 386 -11.70 -8.77 -9.83
N LEU A 387 -11.39 -8.78 -11.15
CA LEU A 387 -10.97 -9.96 -11.88
C LEU A 387 -9.93 -9.58 -12.93
N ARG A 388 -8.84 -10.34 -12.97
CA ARG A 388 -7.87 -10.29 -14.06
C ARG A 388 -7.80 -11.64 -14.74
N HIS A 389 -7.79 -11.63 -16.07
CA HIS A 389 -7.66 -12.82 -16.89
C HIS A 389 -6.71 -12.51 -18.05
N GLY A 390 -5.49 -13.01 -17.95
CA GLY A 390 -4.40 -12.58 -18.81
C GLY A 390 -4.28 -11.05 -18.86
N ALA A 391 -4.31 -10.45 -20.05
CA ALA A 391 -4.24 -9.02 -20.26
C ALA A 391 -5.57 -8.28 -19.99
N ALA A 392 -6.70 -8.99 -19.93
CA ALA A 392 -8.01 -8.37 -19.70
C ALA A 392 -8.25 -8.13 -18.20
N ARG A 393 -8.50 -6.87 -17.81
CA ARG A 393 -8.61 -6.45 -16.41
C ARG A 393 -9.94 -5.77 -16.12
N LEU A 394 -10.79 -6.41 -15.31
CA LEU A 394 -11.93 -5.81 -14.62
C LEU A 394 -11.43 -5.36 -13.23
N LEU A 395 -11.09 -4.09 -13.11
CA LEU A 395 -10.44 -3.52 -11.92
C LEU A 395 -11.39 -3.34 -10.74
N GLY A 396 -12.69 -3.29 -10.99
CA GLY A 396 -13.65 -3.22 -9.92
C GLY A 396 -15.10 -3.30 -10.39
N VAL A 397 -15.93 -3.95 -9.59
CA VAL A 397 -17.39 -3.85 -9.68
C VAL A 397 -17.90 -3.13 -8.43
N GLN A 398 -18.77 -2.13 -8.64
CA GLN A 398 -19.20 -1.20 -7.60
C GLN A 398 -20.71 -1.03 -7.66
N VAL A 399 -21.33 -0.76 -6.51
CA VAL A 399 -22.71 -0.30 -6.42
C VAL A 399 -22.72 1.08 -5.78
N SER A 400 -23.38 2.04 -6.40
CA SER A 400 -23.62 3.36 -5.80
C SER A 400 -25.12 3.66 -5.74
N SER A 401 -25.53 4.40 -4.72
CA SER A 401 -26.93 4.68 -4.43
C SER A 401 -27.16 6.14 -4.04
N SER A 402 -28.34 6.65 -4.32
CA SER A 402 -28.80 7.95 -3.82
C SER A 402 -29.35 7.91 -2.39
N PHE A 403 -29.35 6.77 -1.72
CA PHE A 403 -29.80 6.62 -0.33
C PHE A 403 -28.88 7.36 0.65
N ASP A 404 -27.63 6.91 0.77
CA ASP A 404 -26.54 7.71 1.32
C ASP A 404 -25.55 7.96 0.17
N PRO A 405 -25.60 9.18 -0.43
CA PRO A 405 -25.03 9.36 -1.76
C PRO A 405 -23.54 8.99 -1.83
N GLY A 406 -23.22 7.93 -2.58
CA GLY A 406 -21.89 7.40 -2.71
C GLY A 406 -21.87 5.92 -3.10
N PHE A 407 -20.70 5.30 -2.95
CA PHE A 407 -20.54 3.85 -3.11
C PHE A 407 -21.00 3.11 -1.85
N ILE A 408 -21.78 2.06 -2.07
CA ILE A 408 -22.18 1.14 -0.99
C ILE A 408 -21.04 0.18 -0.73
N LYS A 409 -20.53 0.17 0.50
CA LYS A 409 -19.50 -0.78 0.91
C LYS A 409 -20.12 -2.07 1.44
N MET A 410 -19.64 -3.19 0.92
CA MET A 410 -19.98 -4.48 1.52
C MET A 410 -19.26 -4.60 2.85
N ASN A 411 -19.96 -4.98 3.92
CA ASN A 411 -19.40 -5.08 5.27
C ASN A 411 -19.38 -6.51 5.82
N HIS A 412 -19.97 -7.45 5.10
CA HIS A 412 -19.95 -8.87 5.43
C HIS A 412 -19.60 -9.71 4.19
N LEU A 413 -18.82 -10.78 4.39
CA LEU A 413 -18.45 -11.75 3.36
C LEU A 413 -18.63 -13.16 3.93
N GLU A 414 -19.36 -13.99 3.19
CA GLU A 414 -19.53 -15.42 3.45
C GLU A 414 -18.99 -16.20 2.25
N GLN A 415 -18.12 -17.17 2.51
CA GLN A 415 -17.63 -18.10 1.49
C GLN A 415 -18.60 -19.27 1.34
N LEU A 416 -18.99 -19.56 0.12
CA LEU A 416 -19.79 -20.74 -0.25
C LEU A 416 -18.91 -21.80 -0.92
N GLU A 417 -19.47 -22.97 -1.20
CA GLU A 417 -18.77 -24.06 -1.92
C GLU A 417 -18.27 -23.59 -3.31
N SER A 418 -19.10 -22.87 -4.06
CA SER A 418 -18.80 -22.40 -5.43
C SER A 418 -18.88 -20.87 -5.57
N GLY A 419 -18.48 -20.12 -4.54
CA GLY A 419 -18.52 -18.68 -4.64
C GLY A 419 -18.58 -17.94 -3.32
N TYR A 420 -19.23 -16.76 -3.34
CA TYR A 420 -19.26 -15.85 -2.19
C TYR A 420 -20.61 -15.12 -2.11
N VAL A 421 -21.00 -14.77 -0.91
CA VAL A 421 -22.11 -13.84 -0.64
C VAL A 421 -21.56 -12.66 0.11
N LEU A 422 -21.89 -11.45 -0.36
CA LEU A 422 -21.61 -10.21 0.35
C LEU A 422 -22.92 -9.50 0.69
N THR A 423 -22.91 -8.80 1.81
CA THR A 423 -23.99 -7.88 2.17
C THR A 423 -23.42 -6.55 2.59
N GLY A 424 -24.11 -5.48 2.21
CA GLY A 424 -23.85 -4.11 2.66
C GLY A 424 -25.14 -3.50 3.18
N THR A 425 -25.08 -2.91 4.38
CA THR A 425 -26.23 -2.27 5.02
C THR A 425 -25.89 -0.81 5.30
N GLU A 426 -26.73 0.09 4.84
CA GLU A 426 -26.72 1.51 5.16
C GLU A 426 -27.99 1.87 5.97
N SER A 427 -27.85 2.80 6.90
CA SER A 427 -28.98 3.28 7.72
C SER A 427 -29.02 4.79 7.71
N LYS A 428 -30.21 5.35 7.54
CA LYS A 428 -30.45 6.79 7.51
C LYS A 428 -31.74 7.16 8.22
N GLY A 429 -31.69 8.19 9.02
CA GLY A 429 -32.85 8.73 9.73
C GLY A 429 -32.69 10.22 9.96
N TYR A 430 -33.61 10.79 10.72
CA TYR A 430 -33.64 12.22 11.04
C TYR A 430 -33.51 12.42 12.55
N TYR A 431 -32.76 13.43 12.94
CA TYR A 431 -32.56 13.77 14.34
C TYR A 431 -33.72 14.60 14.90
N GLY A 432 -34.37 14.09 15.92
CA GLY A 432 -35.32 14.84 16.73
C GLY A 432 -34.64 15.95 17.56
N PRO A 433 -35.41 16.81 18.24
CA PRO A 433 -34.85 17.80 19.13
C PRO A 433 -34.21 17.12 20.37
N ILE A 434 -33.22 17.76 20.96
CA ILE A 434 -32.71 17.37 22.28
C ILE A 434 -33.74 17.75 23.32
N ALA A 435 -34.02 16.84 24.26
CA ALA A 435 -34.92 17.14 25.38
C ALA A 435 -34.43 18.37 26.16
N THR A 436 -35.35 19.27 26.51
CA THR A 436 -34.98 20.58 27.06
C THR A 436 -34.15 20.49 28.33
N ASP A 437 -34.39 19.49 29.16
CA ASP A 437 -33.64 19.20 30.39
C ASP A 437 -32.25 18.65 30.17
N ARG A 438 -31.91 18.30 28.92
CA ARG A 438 -30.59 17.81 28.50
C ARG A 438 -29.81 18.79 27.64
N LEU A 439 -30.35 19.96 27.39
CA LEU A 439 -29.65 21.01 26.65
C LEU A 439 -28.46 21.55 27.45
N PRO A 440 -27.28 21.70 26.84
CA PRO A 440 -26.17 22.36 27.49
C PRO A 440 -26.42 23.85 27.68
N GLU A 441 -25.77 24.49 28.65
CA GLU A 441 -25.90 25.93 28.92
C GLU A 441 -25.65 26.79 27.67
N ILE A 442 -24.73 26.32 26.77
CA ILE A 442 -24.42 26.99 25.51
C ILE A 442 -25.66 27.21 24.62
N ALA A 443 -26.67 26.36 24.73
CA ALA A 443 -27.90 26.50 23.95
C ALA A 443 -28.75 27.74 24.34
N SER A 444 -28.47 28.35 25.49
CA SER A 444 -29.12 29.59 25.94
C SER A 444 -28.43 30.86 25.42
N HIS A 445 -27.27 30.73 24.76
CA HIS A 445 -26.57 31.87 24.20
C HIS A 445 -27.26 32.39 22.93
N SER A 446 -27.05 33.67 22.59
CA SER A 446 -27.60 34.28 21.38
C SER A 446 -27.19 33.61 20.08
N VAL A 447 -26.05 32.93 20.09
CA VAL A 447 -25.56 32.04 19.02
C VAL A 447 -25.26 30.69 19.64
N SER A 448 -25.95 29.66 19.17
CA SER A 448 -25.74 28.27 19.56
C SER A 448 -25.31 27.48 18.32
N PRO A 449 -24.01 27.27 18.11
CA PRO A 449 -23.51 26.51 16.95
C PRO A 449 -24.05 25.09 16.98
N TRP A 450 -24.74 24.70 15.94
CA TRP A 450 -25.41 23.40 15.79
C TRP A 450 -24.47 22.21 16.13
N TYR A 451 -23.25 22.24 15.62
CA TYR A 451 -22.29 21.13 15.78
C TYR A 451 -21.73 20.97 17.21
N LEU A 452 -21.92 21.98 18.09
CA LEU A 452 -21.54 21.89 19.50
C LEU A 452 -22.64 21.28 20.38
N LEU A 453 -23.83 21.10 19.84
CA LEU A 453 -24.90 20.43 20.57
C LEU A 453 -24.59 18.94 20.73
N PRO A 454 -24.99 18.29 21.82
CA PRO A 454 -24.76 16.87 22.08
C PRO A 454 -25.68 16.00 21.21
N HIS A 455 -25.32 15.82 19.95
CA HIS A 455 -26.12 15.10 18.95
C HIS A 455 -26.43 13.65 19.34
N GLN A 456 -25.59 13.01 20.14
CA GLN A 456 -25.80 11.67 20.69
C GLN A 456 -27.02 11.57 21.62
N LEU A 457 -27.55 12.71 22.09
CA LEU A 457 -28.78 12.77 22.89
C LEU A 457 -30.06 12.94 22.06
N ARG A 458 -29.92 13.04 20.73
CA ARG A 458 -31.07 13.16 19.83
C ARG A 458 -31.68 11.78 19.57
N GLU A 459 -32.99 11.72 19.58
CA GLU A 459 -33.70 10.55 19.07
C GLU A 459 -33.59 10.52 17.54
N VAL A 460 -33.28 9.36 16.98
CA VAL A 460 -33.33 9.13 15.53
C VAL A 460 -34.75 8.71 15.15
N THR A 461 -35.37 9.48 14.30
CA THR A 461 -36.75 9.24 13.82
C THR A 461 -36.74 8.82 12.35
N HIS A 462 -37.79 8.13 11.89
CA HIS A 462 -37.95 7.70 10.50
C HIS A 462 -36.71 6.95 9.98
N LEU A 463 -36.15 6.09 10.82
CA LEU A 463 -35.00 5.26 10.46
C LEU A 463 -35.39 4.35 9.29
N GLN A 464 -34.60 4.38 8.25
CA GLN A 464 -34.68 3.50 7.09
C GLN A 464 -33.39 2.73 6.92
N GLN A 465 -33.48 1.56 6.32
CA GLN A 465 -32.35 0.72 5.97
C GLN A 465 -32.35 0.46 4.47
N HIS A 466 -31.16 0.37 3.94
CA HIS A 466 -30.87 0.02 2.56
C HIS A 466 -29.88 -1.15 2.56
N ASP A 467 -30.39 -2.32 2.23
CA ASP A 467 -29.63 -3.56 2.26
C ASP A 467 -29.37 -4.02 0.82
N VAL A 468 -28.10 -4.18 0.49
CA VAL A 468 -27.67 -4.73 -0.80
C VAL A 468 -27.04 -6.11 -0.55
N ARG A 469 -27.52 -7.10 -1.30
CA ARG A 469 -26.99 -8.46 -1.32
C ARG A 469 -26.37 -8.76 -2.67
N ILE A 470 -25.17 -9.33 -2.64
CA ILE A 470 -24.41 -9.75 -3.82
C ILE A 470 -24.08 -11.22 -3.71
N GLU A 471 -24.40 -11.97 -4.74
CA GLU A 471 -24.02 -13.39 -4.87
C GLU A 471 -23.06 -13.52 -6.04
N LEU A 472 -21.90 -14.04 -5.78
CA LEU A 472 -20.86 -14.37 -6.74
C LEU A 472 -20.77 -15.89 -6.84
N THR A 473 -21.09 -16.46 -8.00
CA THR A 473 -21.02 -17.91 -8.24
C THR A 473 -20.03 -18.18 -9.35
N GLU A 474 -19.06 -19.03 -9.09
CA GLU A 474 -18.12 -19.50 -10.08
C GLU A 474 -18.83 -20.45 -11.06
N THR A 475 -18.60 -20.27 -12.35
CA THR A 475 -19.12 -21.12 -13.42
C THR A 475 -17.95 -21.77 -14.17
N TYR A 476 -18.24 -22.72 -15.05
CA TYR A 476 -17.18 -23.41 -15.78
C TYR A 476 -16.41 -22.49 -16.75
N ASP A 477 -17.00 -21.36 -17.18
CA ASP A 477 -16.44 -20.41 -18.13
C ASP A 477 -16.24 -18.99 -17.57
N GLY A 478 -16.39 -18.83 -16.22
CA GLY A 478 -16.21 -17.54 -15.57
C GLY A 478 -17.02 -17.37 -14.29
N TRP A 479 -17.85 -16.33 -14.21
CA TRP A 479 -18.59 -15.97 -13.00
C TRP A 479 -20.01 -15.52 -13.29
N GLN A 480 -20.93 -15.83 -12.38
CA GLN A 480 -22.25 -15.21 -12.31
C GLN A 480 -22.29 -14.23 -11.13
N LEU A 481 -22.62 -12.98 -11.42
CA LEU A 481 -22.82 -11.93 -10.43
C LEU A 481 -24.31 -11.61 -10.35
N ARG A 482 -24.92 -11.75 -9.17
CA ARG A 482 -26.30 -11.32 -8.89
C ARG A 482 -26.29 -10.23 -7.84
N VAL A 483 -26.94 -9.10 -8.15
CA VAL A 483 -27.04 -7.92 -7.26
C VAL A 483 -28.52 -7.69 -6.96
N GLN A 484 -28.87 -7.64 -5.68
CA GLN A 484 -30.25 -7.56 -5.20
C GLN A 484 -30.40 -6.46 -4.15
N CYS A 485 -31.54 -5.76 -4.25
CA CYS A 485 -31.97 -4.79 -3.24
C CYS A 485 -33.51 -4.69 -3.26
N ASP A 486 -34.13 -4.80 -2.08
CA ASP A 486 -35.59 -4.78 -1.96
C ASP A 486 -36.13 -3.42 -1.52
N LYS A 487 -35.36 -2.61 -0.78
CA LYS A 487 -35.82 -1.38 -0.13
C LYS A 487 -34.74 -0.31 -0.03
N PRO A 488 -35.10 0.96 0.09
CA PRO A 488 -36.41 1.60 -0.15
C PRO A 488 -36.77 1.67 -1.64
N ASP A 489 -38.02 1.92 -1.96
CA ASP A 489 -38.50 2.03 -3.34
C ASP A 489 -37.96 3.29 -4.04
N VAL A 490 -37.70 3.16 -5.34
CA VAL A 490 -37.38 4.27 -6.27
C VAL A 490 -36.10 5.04 -5.88
N LEU A 491 -35.05 4.31 -5.45
CA LEU A 491 -33.71 4.90 -5.33
C LEU A 491 -32.96 4.79 -6.65
N LEU A 492 -32.28 5.88 -7.03
CA LEU A 492 -31.33 5.84 -8.13
C LEU A 492 -30.13 4.98 -7.71
N THR A 493 -29.85 3.94 -8.47
CA THR A 493 -28.74 3.03 -8.22
C THR A 493 -27.94 2.81 -9.51
N GLN A 494 -26.63 2.77 -9.38
CA GLN A 494 -25.72 2.41 -10.47
C GLN A 494 -24.89 1.20 -10.08
N ILE A 495 -24.89 0.17 -10.95
CA ILE A 495 -23.96 -0.94 -10.90
C ILE A 495 -22.89 -0.65 -11.94
N SER A 496 -21.64 -0.51 -11.51
CA SER A 496 -20.55 -0.02 -12.35
C SER A 496 -19.47 -1.07 -12.49
N PHE A 497 -18.97 -1.24 -13.72
CA PHE A 497 -17.87 -2.14 -14.08
C PHE A 497 -16.70 -1.31 -14.59
N VAL A 498 -15.62 -1.28 -13.81
CA VAL A 498 -14.42 -0.48 -14.09
C VAL A 498 -13.37 -1.35 -14.74
N PHE A 499 -12.96 -1.04 -15.96
CA PHE A 499 -11.96 -1.77 -16.73
C PHE A 499 -10.68 -0.96 -16.92
N GLY A 500 -9.57 -1.64 -17.14
CA GLY A 500 -8.33 -1.01 -17.53
C GLY A 500 -8.45 -0.25 -18.87
N LYS A 501 -7.56 0.71 -19.09
CA LYS A 501 -7.55 1.55 -20.30
C LYS A 501 -7.03 0.86 -21.55
N GLU A 502 -6.33 -0.25 -21.38
CA GLU A 502 -5.59 -0.97 -22.42
C GLU A 502 -6.46 -1.77 -23.41
N GLY A 503 -7.72 -1.98 -23.06
CA GLY A 503 -8.65 -2.77 -23.88
C GLY A 503 -9.70 -1.94 -24.62
N GLN A 504 -10.57 -2.62 -25.34
CA GLN A 504 -11.65 -2.04 -26.11
C GLN A 504 -12.95 -2.80 -25.93
N PHE A 505 -14.07 -2.06 -25.86
CA PHE A 505 -15.41 -2.65 -25.85
C PHE A 505 -15.95 -2.90 -27.26
N ALA A 506 -16.67 -4.00 -27.39
CA ALA A 506 -17.45 -4.34 -28.57
C ALA A 506 -18.80 -4.94 -28.16
N GLY A 507 -19.81 -4.74 -29.00
CA GLY A 507 -21.17 -5.24 -28.75
C GLY A 507 -21.97 -4.39 -27.77
N GLY A 508 -23.14 -4.90 -27.40
CA GLY A 508 -24.08 -4.25 -26.50
C GLY A 508 -24.68 -2.93 -27.02
N GLU A 509 -25.69 -2.44 -26.32
CA GLU A 509 -26.22 -1.10 -26.52
C GLU A 509 -25.51 -0.14 -25.53
N LEU A 510 -24.47 0.52 -26.02
CA LEU A 510 -23.67 1.47 -25.26
C LEU A 510 -24.01 2.92 -25.66
N ALA A 511 -24.01 3.83 -24.70
CA ALA A 511 -24.18 5.26 -24.96
C ALA A 511 -23.26 6.09 -24.05
N PRO A 512 -22.68 7.20 -24.55
CA PRO A 512 -21.83 8.06 -23.73
C PRO A 512 -22.58 8.60 -22.49
N ALA A 513 -21.90 8.57 -21.32
CA ALA A 513 -22.36 9.20 -20.09
C ALA A 513 -21.48 10.39 -19.72
N GLU A 514 -20.23 10.15 -19.31
CA GLU A 514 -19.20 11.14 -19.01
C GLU A 514 -17.86 10.68 -19.62
N THR A 515 -16.80 11.46 -19.49
CA THR A 515 -15.46 11.07 -19.99
C THR A 515 -15.03 9.75 -19.38
N GLY A 516 -14.69 8.76 -20.23
CA GLY A 516 -14.30 7.42 -19.80
C GLY A 516 -15.46 6.53 -19.31
N THR A 517 -16.70 7.04 -19.33
CA THR A 517 -17.89 6.33 -18.81
C THR A 517 -18.97 6.18 -19.90
N GLN A 518 -19.55 4.99 -19.98
CA GLN A 518 -20.64 4.68 -20.90
C GLN A 518 -21.81 4.01 -20.16
N PHE A 519 -23.03 4.37 -20.51
CA PHE A 519 -24.20 3.60 -20.12
C PHE A 519 -24.21 2.28 -20.88
N TRP A 520 -24.37 1.18 -20.16
CA TRP A 520 -24.64 -0.13 -20.72
C TRP A 520 -26.14 -0.44 -20.58
N LYS A 521 -26.89 -0.23 -21.66
CA LYS A 521 -28.33 -0.28 -21.66
C LYS A 521 -28.90 -1.69 -21.85
N ALA A 522 -28.30 -2.48 -22.71
CA ALA A 522 -28.76 -3.83 -23.02
C ALA A 522 -27.69 -4.64 -23.79
N GLY A 523 -27.91 -5.94 -23.86
CA GLY A 523 -27.15 -6.85 -24.70
C GLY A 523 -25.80 -7.26 -24.12
N THR A 524 -25.05 -8.04 -24.89
CA THR A 524 -23.74 -8.59 -24.49
C THR A 524 -22.63 -7.65 -24.88
N VAL A 525 -21.74 -7.33 -23.93
CA VAL A 525 -20.55 -6.50 -24.12
C VAL A 525 -19.30 -7.36 -23.93
N LYS A 526 -18.33 -7.19 -24.81
CA LYS A 526 -17.04 -7.85 -24.76
C LYS A 526 -15.92 -6.82 -24.62
N PHE A 527 -15.11 -6.96 -23.57
CA PHE A 527 -13.87 -6.21 -23.39
C PHE A 527 -12.69 -7.07 -23.82
N THR A 528 -11.85 -6.57 -24.73
CA THR A 528 -10.70 -7.31 -25.26
C THR A 528 -9.42 -6.51 -25.04
N ALA A 529 -8.38 -7.16 -24.48
CA ALA A 529 -7.05 -6.61 -24.29
C ALA A 529 -5.99 -7.68 -24.57
N GLY A 530 -4.98 -7.37 -25.38
CA GLY A 530 -3.83 -8.25 -25.64
C GLY A 530 -4.14 -9.59 -26.31
N GLY A 531 -5.36 -9.97 -26.52
CA GLY A 531 -5.79 -11.29 -27.02
C GLY A 531 -6.77 -11.98 -26.09
N ASP A 532 -6.75 -11.60 -24.81
CA ASP A 532 -7.69 -12.07 -23.81
C ASP A 532 -8.95 -11.22 -23.77
N TRP A 533 -10.03 -11.79 -23.28
CA TRP A 533 -11.28 -11.07 -23.22
C TRP A 533 -12.15 -11.47 -22.02
N ILE A 534 -12.96 -10.50 -21.61
CA ILE A 534 -14.03 -10.63 -20.64
C ILE A 534 -15.33 -10.26 -21.36
N GLU A 535 -16.28 -11.17 -21.43
CA GLU A 535 -17.59 -10.96 -22.03
C GLU A 535 -18.67 -10.98 -20.95
N MET A 536 -19.56 -10.01 -20.98
CA MET A 536 -20.63 -9.87 -19.99
C MET A 536 -21.97 -9.71 -20.68
N ASP A 537 -23.01 -10.35 -20.16
CA ASP A 537 -24.41 -10.09 -20.53
C ASP A 537 -25.15 -9.38 -19.39
N GLY A 538 -26.17 -8.62 -19.74
CA GLY A 538 -26.95 -7.81 -18.80
C GLY A 538 -27.32 -6.45 -19.39
N GLY A 539 -27.06 -5.43 -18.62
CA GLY A 539 -27.41 -4.05 -18.97
C GLY A 539 -28.82 -3.64 -18.52
N ALA A 540 -28.98 -2.37 -18.12
CA ALA A 540 -30.27 -1.75 -17.87
C ALA A 540 -30.14 -0.21 -17.89
N HIS A 541 -31.25 0.48 -18.16
CA HIS A 541 -31.26 1.94 -18.21
C HIS A 541 -32.62 2.49 -17.77
N GLU A 542 -32.89 2.36 -16.47
CA GLU A 542 -34.16 2.75 -15.85
C GLU A 542 -34.18 4.22 -15.43
N HIS A 543 -33.02 4.88 -15.37
CA HIS A 543 -32.88 6.32 -15.16
C HIS A 543 -31.69 6.89 -15.93
N TRP A 544 -31.57 8.24 -16.01
CA TRP A 544 -30.55 8.92 -16.81
C TRP A 544 -29.46 9.63 -16.00
N ALA A 545 -29.35 9.38 -14.69
CA ALA A 545 -28.26 9.95 -13.90
C ALA A 545 -26.93 9.46 -14.47
N LYS A 546 -26.03 10.40 -14.77
CA LYS A 546 -24.70 10.08 -15.32
C LYS A 546 -23.78 9.55 -14.24
N SER A 547 -23.89 10.12 -13.03
CA SER A 547 -23.19 9.69 -11.83
C SER A 547 -24.07 9.90 -10.60
N ILE A 548 -23.81 9.16 -9.54
CA ILE A 548 -24.36 9.39 -8.21
C ILE A 548 -23.44 10.34 -7.45
N ARG A 549 -23.98 11.32 -6.75
CA ARG A 549 -23.19 12.24 -5.92
C ARG A 549 -22.27 11.43 -4.99
N GLY A 550 -21.00 11.78 -4.90
CA GLY A 550 -20.02 11.07 -4.06
C GLY A 550 -19.43 9.78 -4.66
N ALA A 551 -19.95 9.32 -5.81
CA ALA A 551 -19.41 8.18 -6.55
C ALA A 551 -18.65 8.68 -7.79
N ALA A 552 -17.34 8.90 -7.66
CA ALA A 552 -16.48 9.30 -8.77
C ALA A 552 -15.71 8.08 -9.31
N PHE A 553 -15.68 7.92 -10.63
CA PHE A 553 -14.93 6.86 -11.30
C PHE A 553 -13.49 7.32 -11.62
N PRO A 554 -12.52 6.38 -11.64
CA PRO A 554 -11.14 6.72 -12.00
C PRO A 554 -11.04 7.27 -13.42
N ALA A 555 -10.29 8.37 -13.60
CA ALA A 555 -10.17 9.05 -14.90
C ALA A 555 -9.40 8.23 -15.96
N ASP A 556 -8.45 7.39 -15.52
CA ASP A 556 -7.60 6.57 -16.39
C ASP A 556 -8.18 5.17 -16.65
N CYS A 557 -9.48 4.98 -16.46
CA CYS A 557 -10.19 3.72 -16.64
C CYS A 557 -11.34 3.88 -17.64
N GLN A 558 -11.86 2.73 -18.11
CA GLN A 558 -13.09 2.67 -18.88
C GLN A 558 -14.20 2.08 -18.01
N THR A 559 -15.30 2.79 -17.83
CA THR A 559 -16.38 2.37 -16.94
C THR A 559 -17.67 2.15 -17.71
N LEU A 560 -18.29 0.98 -17.52
CA LEU A 560 -19.67 0.71 -17.92
C LEU A 560 -20.58 0.88 -16.72
N VAL A 561 -21.70 1.58 -16.93
CA VAL A 561 -22.69 1.88 -15.88
C VAL A 561 -24.05 1.33 -16.27
N VAL A 562 -24.62 0.52 -15.39
CA VAL A 562 -25.98 -0.02 -15.47
C VAL A 562 -26.86 0.74 -14.49
N ASN A 563 -27.88 1.44 -15.01
CA ASN A 563 -28.77 2.27 -14.22
C ASN A 563 -30.05 1.51 -13.87
N VAL A 564 -30.30 1.34 -12.57
CA VAL A 564 -31.48 0.64 -12.04
C VAL A 564 -32.16 1.44 -10.93
N LEU A 565 -33.44 1.17 -10.73
CA LEU A 565 -34.23 1.69 -9.62
C LEU A 565 -34.54 0.55 -8.64
N THR A 566 -34.52 0.86 -7.34
CA THR A 566 -34.99 -0.11 -6.33
C THR A 566 -36.52 -0.28 -6.38
N PRO A 567 -37.05 -1.50 -6.14
CA PRO A 567 -36.34 -2.75 -5.93
C PRO A 567 -35.75 -3.32 -7.22
N TYR A 568 -34.62 -4.01 -7.12
CA TYR A 568 -34.02 -4.67 -8.27
C TYR A 568 -33.41 -6.05 -7.90
N ASP A 569 -33.39 -6.92 -8.90
CA ASP A 569 -32.69 -8.20 -8.90
C ASP A 569 -32.04 -8.36 -10.28
N ARG A 570 -30.72 -8.19 -10.35
CA ARG A 570 -29.97 -8.19 -11.61
C ARG A 570 -28.89 -9.25 -11.59
N THR A 571 -28.83 -10.01 -12.67
CA THR A 571 -27.81 -11.03 -12.87
C THR A 571 -26.96 -10.69 -14.09
N PHE A 572 -25.66 -10.80 -13.93
CA PHE A 572 -24.66 -10.63 -14.99
C PHE A 572 -23.84 -11.93 -15.08
N HIS A 573 -23.65 -12.44 -16.30
CA HIS A 573 -22.75 -13.55 -16.55
C HIS A 573 -21.45 -12.98 -17.11
N ILE A 574 -20.34 -13.31 -16.49
CA ILE A 574 -18.99 -12.86 -16.84
C ILE A 574 -18.27 -14.09 -17.39
N ARG A 575 -18.05 -14.13 -18.72
CA ARG A 575 -17.34 -15.22 -19.41
C ARG A 575 -15.92 -14.77 -19.74
N LEU A 576 -15.00 -15.71 -19.72
CA LEU A 576 -13.57 -15.48 -19.94
C LEU A 576 -13.12 -16.17 -21.23
N SER A 577 -12.08 -15.63 -21.88
CA SER A 577 -11.41 -16.34 -22.98
C SER A 577 -10.86 -17.69 -22.49
N PRO A 578 -10.85 -18.73 -23.35
CA PRO A 578 -10.21 -20.00 -22.99
C PRO A 578 -8.73 -19.78 -22.64
N SER A 579 -8.28 -20.41 -21.54
CA SER A 579 -6.86 -20.39 -21.19
C SER A 579 -6.00 -21.08 -22.27
N PRO A 580 -4.82 -20.56 -22.61
CA PRO A 580 -3.94 -21.13 -23.65
C PRO A 580 -3.58 -22.61 -23.46
N SER A 581 -3.72 -23.15 -22.26
CA SER A 581 -3.39 -24.54 -21.91
C SER A 581 -4.42 -25.58 -22.37
N GLU A 582 -5.63 -25.20 -22.71
CA GLU A 582 -6.69 -26.13 -23.12
C GLU A 582 -6.74 -26.39 -24.66
N GLY A 583 -5.98 -25.62 -25.46
CA GLY A 583 -6.01 -25.66 -26.93
C GLY A 583 -5.15 -26.73 -27.63
N ASN A 584 -4.31 -27.49 -26.90
CA ASN A 584 -3.35 -28.44 -27.55
C ASN A 584 -3.65 -29.93 -27.32
N GLY A 585 -4.90 -30.30 -27.02
CA GLY A 585 -5.30 -31.70 -26.79
C GLY A 585 -6.17 -32.38 -27.84
N ALA A 586 -6.54 -31.71 -28.97
CA ALA A 586 -7.51 -32.26 -29.88
C ALA A 586 -7.19 -32.07 -31.39
N ASP A 587 -5.92 -32.27 -31.80
CA ASP A 587 -5.63 -32.57 -33.20
C ASP A 587 -4.40 -33.48 -33.31
N GLY A 588 -4.66 -34.79 -33.23
CA GLY A 588 -3.62 -35.81 -33.38
C GLY A 588 -4.17 -37.23 -33.35
N GLN A 589 -5.12 -37.56 -34.24
CA GLN A 589 -5.29 -38.92 -34.79
C GLN A 589 -5.88 -38.85 -36.17
#